data_9e40c7b87916274667e56055ca79f241
#
_entry.id   9e40c7b87916274667e56055ca79f241
#
_cell.length_a   1.000
_cell.length_b   1.000
_cell.length_c   1.000
_cell.angle_alpha   90.00
_cell.angle_beta   90.00
_cell.angle_gamma   90.00
#
_symmetry.space_group_name_H-M   'P 1'
#
loop_
_entity.id
_entity.type
_entity.pdbx_description
1 polymer ?
#
loop_
_entity_poly.entity_id
_entity_poly.type
_entity_poly.pdbx_seq_one_letter_code
_entity_poly.pdbx_strand_id
1 'polypeptide(L)'
;MSAPGTATRRSAAWRLAGIGLAGAAVTGALYAAGRLHTPNYTVSLFGQAGLAAITLKSLLASVVLGLAAVQVLLALWIYRKLPLAGSPPRPVRPAHRVLGFALFALTVPIAVHCLLAYGVQLGSARVAVHSLAGCFFYGAFTVKVLLVQSRRLPGWTLPAAGGALAILVAVLWYTSALWYYNGYQLP
;
A
#
# COMPACT_ATOMS: atom_id res chain seq x y z
N MET A 1 15.65 -25.09 -34.32
CA MET A 1 15.72 -23.62 -34.17
C MET A 1 14.62 -23.19 -33.23
N SER A 2 14.91 -22.96 -31.96
CA SER A 2 13.89 -22.45 -30.97
C SER A 2 13.64 -20.98 -31.24
N ALA A 3 12.36 -20.61 -31.39
CA ALA A 3 11.99 -19.24 -31.70
C ALA A 3 12.49 -18.26 -30.59
N PRO A 4 13.13 -17.15 -30.93
CA PRO A 4 13.75 -16.22 -29.96
C PRO A 4 12.74 -15.57 -28.96
N GLY A 5 11.44 -15.69 -29.19
CA GLY A 5 10.39 -15.17 -28.34
C GLY A 5 10.06 -16.02 -27.09
N THR A 6 10.39 -17.30 -27.09
CA THR A 6 10.03 -18.20 -25.98
C THR A 6 10.95 -18.07 -24.77
N ALA A 7 12.25 -17.87 -24.99
CA ALA A 7 13.23 -17.70 -23.93
C ALA A 7 13.05 -16.38 -23.16
N THR A 8 12.71 -15.28 -23.86
CA THR A 8 12.45 -13.98 -23.25
C THR A 8 11.14 -13.97 -22.43
N ARG A 9 10.09 -14.62 -22.90
CA ARG A 9 8.83 -14.78 -22.15
C ARG A 9 9.04 -15.61 -20.89
N ARG A 10 9.78 -16.71 -20.97
CA ARG A 10 10.06 -17.57 -19.81
C ARG A 10 10.86 -16.82 -18.73
N SER A 11 11.87 -16.04 -19.12
CA SER A 11 12.66 -15.24 -18.18
C SER A 11 11.82 -14.13 -17.47
N ALA A 12 10.87 -13.51 -18.17
CA ALA A 12 9.96 -12.53 -17.57
C ALA A 12 9.00 -13.20 -16.58
N ALA A 13 8.48 -14.38 -16.89
CA ALA A 13 7.58 -15.13 -16.01
C ALA A 13 8.28 -15.51 -14.68
N TRP A 14 9.48 -16.02 -14.71
CA TRP A 14 10.25 -16.35 -13.50
C TRP A 14 10.56 -15.13 -12.64
N ARG A 15 10.86 -13.98 -13.27
CA ARG A 15 11.05 -12.72 -12.53
C ARG A 15 9.75 -12.27 -11.84
N LEU A 16 8.64 -12.30 -12.55
CA LEU A 16 7.33 -11.96 -11.96
C LEU A 16 6.96 -12.90 -10.82
N ALA A 17 7.21 -14.20 -10.97
CA ALA A 17 6.98 -15.18 -9.90
C ALA A 17 7.84 -14.87 -8.67
N GLY A 18 9.14 -14.58 -8.84
CA GLY A 18 10.04 -14.20 -7.74
C GLY A 18 9.61 -12.91 -7.04
N ILE A 19 9.20 -11.89 -7.80
CA ILE A 19 8.68 -10.62 -7.27
C ILE A 19 7.37 -10.86 -6.48
N GLY A 20 6.47 -11.67 -7.03
CA GLY A 20 5.22 -12.04 -6.36
C GLY A 20 5.48 -12.81 -5.05
N LEU A 21 6.44 -13.74 -5.08
CA LEU A 21 6.85 -14.49 -3.88
C LEU A 21 7.45 -13.58 -2.81
N ALA A 22 8.27 -12.60 -3.17
CA ALA A 22 8.80 -11.62 -2.22
C ALA A 22 7.69 -10.80 -1.56
N GLY A 23 6.71 -10.34 -2.35
CA GLY A 23 5.52 -9.65 -1.81
C GLY A 23 4.69 -10.54 -0.88
N ALA A 24 4.45 -11.80 -1.28
CA ALA A 24 3.75 -12.77 -0.45
C ALA A 24 4.49 -13.08 0.86
N ALA A 25 5.82 -13.18 0.81
CA ALA A 25 6.66 -13.38 1.99
C ALA A 25 6.55 -12.20 2.98
N VAL A 26 6.59 -10.95 2.50
CA VAL A 26 6.39 -9.77 3.36
C VAL A 26 4.98 -9.75 3.96
N THR A 27 3.95 -10.01 3.15
CA THR A 27 2.56 -10.11 3.64
C THR A 27 2.43 -11.17 4.73
N GLY A 28 2.95 -12.37 4.47
CA GLY A 28 2.91 -13.49 5.41
C GLY A 28 3.69 -13.24 6.68
N ALA A 29 4.87 -12.62 6.59
CA ALA A 29 5.68 -12.25 7.74
C ALA A 29 4.96 -11.24 8.65
N LEU A 30 4.36 -10.20 8.09
CA LEU A 30 3.58 -9.22 8.85
C LEU A 30 2.34 -9.84 9.48
N TYR A 31 1.63 -10.69 8.73
CA TYR A 31 0.49 -11.43 9.25
C TYR A 31 0.91 -12.32 10.43
N ALA A 32 1.95 -13.14 10.25
CA ALA A 32 2.44 -14.03 11.29
C ALA A 32 2.93 -13.24 12.53
N ALA A 33 3.73 -12.20 12.31
CA ALA A 33 4.20 -11.34 13.39
C ALA A 33 3.04 -10.72 14.18
N GLY A 34 2.03 -10.18 13.49
CA GLY A 34 0.87 -9.58 14.13
C GLY A 34 -0.08 -10.59 14.79
N ARG A 35 -0.14 -11.85 14.31
CA ARG A 35 -0.92 -12.92 14.94
C ARG A 35 -0.25 -13.51 16.18
N LEU A 36 1.07 -13.56 16.19
CA LEU A 36 1.87 -14.09 17.30
C LEU A 36 2.14 -13.03 18.39
N HIS A 37 1.96 -11.74 18.03
CA HIS A 37 2.18 -10.65 18.97
C HIS A 37 1.03 -10.54 19.98
N THR A 38 1.37 -10.41 21.26
CA THR A 38 0.39 -10.09 22.31
C THR A 38 0.07 -8.59 22.27
N PRO A 39 -1.20 -8.19 22.06
CA PRO A 39 -1.59 -6.78 22.00
C PRO A 39 -1.17 -6.00 23.26
N ASN A 40 -0.61 -4.81 23.05
CA ASN A 40 -0.26 -3.90 24.12
C ASN A 40 -0.92 -2.52 23.90
N TYR A 41 -2.07 -2.33 24.50
CA TYR A 41 -2.89 -1.12 24.32
C TYR A 41 -2.29 0.14 24.96
N THR A 42 -1.17 0.02 25.71
CA THR A 42 -0.46 1.18 26.27
C THR A 42 0.55 1.80 25.31
N VAL A 43 0.83 1.13 24.17
CA VAL A 43 1.73 1.68 23.14
C VAL A 43 1.19 3.00 22.62
N SER A 44 2.03 4.02 22.60
CA SER A 44 1.67 5.35 22.09
C SER A 44 2.14 5.55 20.64
N LEU A 45 1.40 6.37 19.90
CA LEU A 45 1.77 6.90 18.59
C LEU A 45 2.14 8.37 18.76
N PHE A 46 3.41 8.72 18.62
CA PHE A 46 3.92 10.08 18.84
C PHE A 46 3.48 10.67 20.22
N GLY A 47 3.54 9.85 21.27
CA GLY A 47 3.12 10.24 22.62
C GLY A 47 1.60 10.20 22.86
N GLN A 48 0.79 9.94 21.85
CA GLN A 48 -0.67 9.79 22.00
C GLN A 48 -1.05 8.33 22.23
N ALA A 49 -1.89 8.05 23.22
CA ALA A 49 -2.41 6.73 23.54
C ALA A 49 -3.94 6.70 23.54
N GLY A 50 -4.53 5.52 23.56
CA GLY A 50 -5.99 5.35 23.64
C GLY A 50 -6.74 6.07 22.51
N LEU A 51 -7.78 6.82 22.85
CA LEU A 51 -8.63 7.55 21.89
C LEU A 51 -7.84 8.63 21.11
N ALA A 52 -6.89 9.31 21.76
CA ALA A 52 -6.06 10.32 21.10
C ALA A 52 -5.21 9.71 19.98
N ALA A 53 -4.67 8.49 20.18
CA ALA A 53 -3.96 7.76 19.14
C ALA A 53 -4.88 7.34 17.98
N ILE A 54 -6.13 6.99 18.26
CA ILE A 54 -7.12 6.65 17.21
C ILE A 54 -7.44 7.88 16.37
N THR A 55 -7.69 9.04 17.01
CA THR A 55 -7.94 10.31 16.34
C THR A 55 -6.76 10.69 15.44
N LEU A 56 -5.53 10.63 15.97
CA LEU A 56 -4.31 10.94 15.21
C LEU A 56 -4.13 10.01 14.01
N LYS A 57 -4.36 8.70 14.18
CA LYS A 57 -4.30 7.73 13.07
C LYS A 57 -5.34 8.03 12.00
N SER A 58 -6.55 8.40 12.37
CA SER A 58 -7.61 8.73 11.43
C SER A 58 -7.29 9.98 10.61
N LEU A 59 -6.69 11.00 11.23
CA LEU A 59 -6.18 12.18 10.53
C LEU A 59 -5.04 11.81 9.57
N LEU A 60 -4.03 11.07 10.05
CA LEU A 60 -2.90 10.64 9.22
C LEU A 60 -3.36 9.74 8.05
N ALA A 61 -4.32 8.83 8.29
CA ALA A 61 -4.90 8.00 7.25
C ALA A 61 -5.62 8.83 6.18
N SER A 62 -6.29 9.92 6.58
CA SER A 62 -6.95 10.84 5.64
C SER A 62 -5.94 11.63 4.81
N VAL A 63 -4.82 12.05 5.41
CA VAL A 63 -3.69 12.65 4.66
C VAL A 63 -3.11 11.64 3.68
N VAL A 64 -2.89 10.39 4.09
CA VAL A 64 -2.39 9.31 3.23
C VAL A 64 -3.35 9.06 2.06
N LEU A 65 -4.67 9.05 2.28
CA LEU A 65 -5.66 8.92 1.21
C LEU A 65 -5.59 10.08 0.22
N GLY A 66 -5.50 11.32 0.71
CA GLY A 66 -5.35 12.52 -0.15
C GLY A 66 -4.07 12.45 -0.99
N LEU A 67 -2.94 12.07 -0.39
CA LEU A 67 -1.68 11.87 -1.10
C LEU A 67 -1.78 10.71 -2.12
N ALA A 68 -2.49 9.64 -1.80
CA ALA A 68 -2.73 8.53 -2.73
C ALA A 68 -3.57 8.96 -3.93
N ALA A 69 -4.58 9.80 -3.73
CA ALA A 69 -5.35 10.40 -4.84
C ALA A 69 -4.46 11.25 -5.76
N VAL A 70 -3.60 12.10 -5.20
CA VAL A 70 -2.61 12.85 -5.98
C VAL A 70 -1.66 11.90 -6.72
N GLN A 71 -1.21 10.83 -6.10
CA GLN A 71 -0.38 9.81 -6.74
C GLN A 71 -1.06 9.15 -7.94
N VAL A 72 -2.36 8.84 -7.83
CA VAL A 72 -3.16 8.30 -8.95
C VAL A 72 -3.24 9.32 -10.08
N LEU A 73 -3.54 10.59 -9.78
CA LEU A 73 -3.61 11.66 -10.79
C LEU A 73 -2.27 11.84 -11.52
N LEU A 74 -1.15 11.89 -10.79
CA LEU A 74 0.19 11.98 -11.36
C LEU A 74 0.51 10.75 -12.24
N ALA A 75 0.12 9.55 -11.80
CA ALA A 75 0.29 8.34 -12.60
C ALA A 75 -0.53 8.40 -13.89
N LEU A 76 -1.81 8.75 -13.82
CA LEU A 76 -2.66 8.93 -14.99
C LEU A 76 -2.07 9.94 -15.98
N TRP A 77 -1.48 11.03 -15.48
CA TRP A 77 -0.80 12.00 -16.32
C TRP A 77 0.46 11.41 -16.98
N ILE A 78 1.32 10.74 -16.21
CA ILE A 78 2.53 10.08 -16.72
C ILE A 78 2.20 9.06 -17.81
N TYR A 79 1.10 8.32 -17.66
CA TYR A 79 0.62 7.33 -18.64
C TYR A 79 -0.26 7.93 -19.74
N ARG A 80 -0.42 9.27 -19.79
CA ARG A 80 -1.24 9.99 -20.78
C ARG A 80 -2.70 9.52 -20.84
N LYS A 81 -3.27 9.23 -19.68
CA LYS A 81 -4.68 8.81 -19.52
C LYS A 81 -5.59 9.97 -19.10
N LEU A 82 -5.06 11.16 -18.82
CA LEU A 82 -5.83 12.37 -18.55
C LEU A 82 -6.18 13.04 -19.90
N PRO A 83 -7.47 13.16 -20.25
CA PRO A 83 -7.88 13.59 -21.61
C PRO A 83 -7.53 15.05 -21.92
N LEU A 84 -7.47 15.93 -20.93
CA LEU A 84 -7.21 17.36 -21.10
C LEU A 84 -5.78 17.79 -20.77
N ALA A 85 -4.95 16.87 -20.25
CA ALA A 85 -3.59 17.18 -19.88
C ALA A 85 -2.62 16.85 -21.02
N GLY A 86 -1.86 17.83 -21.47
CA GLY A 86 -0.77 17.62 -22.42
C GLY A 86 0.32 16.66 -21.90
N SER A 87 1.44 16.58 -22.61
CA SER A 87 2.58 15.76 -22.17
C SER A 87 3.07 16.19 -20.79
N PRO A 88 3.34 15.21 -19.86
CA PRO A 88 3.76 15.55 -18.52
C PRO A 88 5.10 16.30 -18.53
N PRO A 89 5.22 17.44 -17.84
CA PRO A 89 6.47 18.18 -17.68
C PRO A 89 7.55 17.31 -17.01
N ARG A 90 8.83 17.65 -17.23
CA ARG A 90 9.97 16.90 -16.68
C ARG A 90 9.88 16.62 -15.17
N PRO A 91 9.43 17.54 -14.29
CA PRO A 91 9.40 17.31 -12.83
C PRO A 91 8.31 16.35 -12.35
N VAL A 92 7.31 16.01 -13.17
CA VAL A 92 6.17 15.15 -12.73
C VAL A 92 6.62 13.76 -12.31
N ARG A 93 7.54 13.14 -13.04
CA ARG A 93 8.04 11.79 -12.70
C ARG A 93 8.82 11.74 -11.40
N PRO A 94 9.84 12.62 -11.14
CA PRO A 94 10.49 12.68 -9.84
C PRO A 94 9.52 13.08 -8.72
N ALA A 95 8.60 14.01 -8.93
CA ALA A 95 7.58 14.39 -7.94
C ALA A 95 6.73 13.19 -7.53
N HIS A 96 6.26 12.37 -8.50
CA HIS A 96 5.54 11.13 -8.22
C HIS A 96 6.37 10.15 -7.35
N ARG A 97 7.67 10.04 -7.58
CA ARG A 97 8.53 9.16 -6.76
C ARG A 97 8.70 9.66 -5.33
N VAL A 98 9.02 10.96 -5.18
CA VAL A 98 9.23 11.60 -3.86
C VAL A 98 7.95 11.54 -3.03
N LEU A 99 6.82 11.90 -3.64
CA LEU A 99 5.53 11.87 -2.97
C LEU A 99 5.12 10.43 -2.60
N GLY A 100 5.41 9.44 -3.47
CA GLY A 100 5.17 8.04 -3.18
C GLY A 100 6.00 7.51 -2.02
N PHE A 101 7.26 7.95 -1.90
CA PHE A 101 8.11 7.62 -0.76
C PHE A 101 7.60 8.29 0.53
N ALA A 102 7.24 9.57 0.48
CA ALA A 102 6.69 10.29 1.62
C ALA A 102 5.39 9.66 2.13
N LEU A 103 4.49 9.29 1.21
CA LEU A 103 3.27 8.55 1.53
C LEU A 103 3.59 7.23 2.25
N PHE A 104 4.50 6.43 1.71
CA PHE A 104 4.91 5.17 2.34
C PHE A 104 5.50 5.42 3.73
N ALA A 105 6.42 6.39 3.88
CA ALA A 105 7.04 6.73 5.15
C ALA A 105 6.00 7.11 6.22
N LEU A 106 4.93 7.84 5.82
CA LEU A 106 3.81 8.18 6.71
C LEU A 106 3.02 6.96 7.18
N THR A 107 2.92 5.91 6.37
CA THR A 107 2.19 4.70 6.77
C THR A 107 2.95 3.86 7.79
N VAL A 108 4.29 3.93 7.83
CA VAL A 108 5.13 3.08 8.68
C VAL A 108 4.82 3.24 10.18
N PRO A 109 4.84 4.45 10.78
CA PRO A 109 4.52 4.61 12.19
C PRO A 109 3.10 4.19 12.54
N ILE A 110 2.13 4.38 11.62
CA ILE A 110 0.75 3.92 11.80
C ILE A 110 0.71 2.39 11.88
N ALA A 111 1.38 1.71 10.96
CA ALA A 111 1.40 0.25 10.91
C ALA A 111 2.14 -0.37 12.10
N VAL A 112 3.28 0.21 12.47
CA VAL A 112 4.03 -0.23 13.66
C VAL A 112 3.16 -0.12 14.91
N HIS A 113 2.51 1.03 15.11
CA HIS A 113 1.58 1.20 16.23
C HIS A 113 0.42 0.18 16.16
N CYS A 114 -0.19 -0.04 14.99
CA CYS A 114 -1.27 -1.01 14.84
C CYS A 114 -0.82 -2.44 15.18
N LEU A 115 0.37 -2.84 14.73
CA LEU A 115 0.92 -4.16 15.02
C LEU A 115 1.25 -4.34 16.51
N LEU A 116 1.85 -3.34 17.14
CA LEU A 116 2.25 -3.42 18.55
C LEU A 116 1.05 -3.27 19.49
N ALA A 117 0.15 -2.33 19.21
CA ALA A 117 -1.01 -2.07 20.07
C ALA A 117 -2.12 -3.12 19.92
N TYR A 118 -2.38 -3.59 18.71
CA TYR A 118 -3.55 -4.44 18.44
C TYR A 118 -3.20 -5.80 17.83
N GLY A 119 -2.06 -5.95 17.20
CA GLY A 119 -1.74 -7.13 16.39
C GLY A 119 -2.62 -7.26 15.15
N VAL A 120 -2.65 -8.45 14.55
CA VAL A 120 -3.58 -8.81 13.46
C VAL A 120 -4.81 -9.49 14.06
N GLN A 121 -5.98 -8.89 13.91
CA GLN A 121 -7.24 -9.37 14.47
C GLN A 121 -8.22 -9.77 13.36
N LEU A 122 -9.02 -10.81 13.62
CA LEU A 122 -10.00 -11.37 12.69
C LEU A 122 -11.40 -11.48 13.32
N GLY A 123 -11.63 -10.84 14.47
CA GLY A 123 -12.85 -11.00 15.28
C GLY A 123 -14.14 -10.41 14.67
N SER A 124 -14.02 -9.53 13.66
CA SER A 124 -15.16 -9.06 12.88
C SER A 124 -14.74 -8.84 11.42
N ALA A 125 -15.69 -8.83 10.50
CA ALA A 125 -15.42 -8.67 9.07
C ALA A 125 -14.62 -7.38 8.78
N ARG A 126 -15.02 -6.25 9.39
CA ARG A 126 -14.31 -4.96 9.24
C ARG A 126 -12.86 -5.06 9.71
N VAL A 127 -12.64 -5.60 10.90
CA VAL A 127 -11.30 -5.71 11.49
C VAL A 127 -10.44 -6.69 10.71
N ALA A 128 -11.00 -7.81 10.24
CA ALA A 128 -10.31 -8.77 9.40
C ALA A 128 -9.87 -8.13 8.07
N VAL A 129 -10.78 -7.44 7.38
CA VAL A 129 -10.47 -6.73 6.13
C VAL A 129 -9.37 -5.68 6.36
N HIS A 130 -9.47 -4.87 7.42
CA HIS A 130 -8.46 -3.88 7.78
C HIS A 130 -7.09 -4.50 8.02
N SER A 131 -7.03 -5.53 8.86
CA SER A 131 -5.78 -6.20 9.22
C SER A 131 -5.10 -6.85 8.01
N LEU A 132 -5.89 -7.58 7.19
CA LEU A 132 -5.37 -8.22 5.99
C LEU A 132 -4.93 -7.19 4.95
N ALA A 133 -5.75 -6.15 4.69
CA ALA A 133 -5.39 -5.08 3.76
C ALA A 133 -4.09 -4.38 4.17
N GLY A 134 -3.85 -4.18 5.47
CA GLY A 134 -2.59 -3.64 5.99
C GLY A 134 -1.39 -4.53 5.65
N CYS A 135 -1.49 -5.84 5.87
CA CYS A 135 -0.43 -6.78 5.51
C CYS A 135 -0.20 -6.81 3.99
N PHE A 136 -1.27 -6.87 3.19
CA PHE A 136 -1.19 -6.84 1.73
C PHE A 136 -0.63 -5.54 1.17
N PHE A 137 -0.87 -4.39 1.82
CA PHE A 137 -0.33 -3.11 1.40
C PHE A 137 1.20 -3.13 1.36
N TYR A 138 1.86 -3.63 2.40
CA TYR A 138 3.32 -3.72 2.45
C TYR A 138 3.88 -4.75 1.47
N GLY A 139 3.20 -5.88 1.28
CA GLY A 139 3.55 -6.85 0.25
C GLY A 139 3.44 -6.27 -1.17
N ALA A 140 2.35 -5.58 -1.47
CA ALA A 140 2.13 -4.91 -2.76
C ALA A 140 3.13 -3.76 -2.98
N PHE A 141 3.51 -3.04 -1.92
CA PHE A 141 4.55 -2.02 -2.01
C PHE A 141 5.91 -2.64 -2.36
N THR A 142 6.27 -3.75 -1.72
CA THR A 142 7.48 -4.52 -2.05
C THR A 142 7.47 -4.95 -3.51
N VAL A 143 6.36 -5.51 -3.99
CA VAL A 143 6.18 -5.87 -5.41
C VAL A 143 6.41 -4.65 -6.30
N LYS A 144 5.78 -3.50 -6.00
CA LYS A 144 5.95 -2.29 -6.80
C LYS A 144 7.40 -1.81 -6.86
N VAL A 145 8.12 -1.82 -5.74
CA VAL A 145 9.54 -1.42 -5.69
C VAL A 145 10.40 -2.33 -6.56
N LEU A 146 10.21 -3.65 -6.46
CA LEU A 146 10.94 -4.64 -7.26
C LEU A 146 10.60 -4.54 -8.75
N LEU A 147 9.33 -4.25 -9.09
CA LEU A 147 8.92 -4.00 -10.48
C LEU A 147 9.61 -2.77 -11.07
N VAL A 148 9.73 -1.67 -10.30
CA VAL A 148 10.43 -0.44 -10.74
C VAL A 148 11.92 -0.71 -11.01
N GLN A 149 12.56 -1.58 -10.23
CA GLN A 149 13.96 -1.94 -10.37
C GLN A 149 14.19 -2.98 -11.48
N SER A 150 13.15 -3.71 -11.88
CA SER A 150 13.25 -4.78 -12.85
C SER A 150 13.14 -4.25 -14.29
N ARG A 151 14.05 -4.72 -15.15
CA ARG A 151 14.04 -4.40 -16.58
C ARG A 151 13.28 -5.48 -17.36
N ARG A 152 12.70 -5.12 -18.52
CA ARG A 152 12.05 -6.03 -19.48
C ARG A 152 10.80 -6.75 -18.92
N LEU A 153 10.01 -6.07 -18.09
CA LEU A 153 8.71 -6.55 -17.66
C LEU A 153 7.59 -5.97 -18.54
N PRO A 154 6.41 -6.63 -18.62
CA PRO A 154 5.26 -6.11 -19.35
C PRO A 154 4.83 -4.73 -18.82
N GLY A 155 4.47 -3.80 -19.71
CA GLY A 155 4.17 -2.41 -19.37
C GLY A 155 2.95 -2.22 -18.45
N TRP A 156 2.07 -3.22 -18.34
CA TRP A 156 0.89 -3.18 -17.46
C TRP A 156 1.21 -3.45 -15.98
N THR A 157 2.36 -4.05 -15.67
CA THR A 157 2.70 -4.51 -14.30
C THR A 157 2.80 -3.35 -13.30
N LEU A 158 3.44 -2.25 -13.68
CA LEU A 158 3.56 -1.06 -12.83
C LEU A 158 2.22 -0.35 -12.58
N PRO A 159 1.39 -0.09 -13.60
CA PRO A 159 0.03 0.43 -13.39
C PRO A 159 -0.82 -0.48 -12.48
N ALA A 160 -0.78 -1.79 -12.69
CA ALA A 160 -1.52 -2.75 -11.87
C ALA A 160 -1.08 -2.70 -10.40
N ALA A 161 0.24 -2.72 -10.12
CA ALA A 161 0.76 -2.60 -8.76
C ALA A 161 0.40 -1.25 -8.11
N GLY A 162 0.44 -0.15 -8.89
CA GLY A 162 0.01 1.17 -8.43
C GLY A 162 -1.48 1.23 -8.09
N GLY A 163 -2.32 0.65 -8.95
CA GLY A 163 -3.77 0.54 -8.73
C GLY A 163 -4.11 -0.30 -7.49
N ALA A 164 -3.45 -1.44 -7.33
CA ALA A 164 -3.62 -2.28 -6.13
C ALA A 164 -3.30 -1.51 -4.84
N LEU A 165 -2.20 -0.74 -4.81
CA LEU A 165 -1.86 0.09 -3.65
C LEU A 165 -2.91 1.17 -3.38
N ALA A 166 -3.43 1.83 -4.42
CA ALA A 166 -4.47 2.84 -4.26
C ALA A 166 -5.76 2.24 -3.68
N ILE A 167 -6.17 1.07 -4.16
CA ILE A 167 -7.32 0.32 -3.62
C ILE A 167 -7.08 -0.05 -2.15
N LEU A 168 -5.90 -0.57 -1.81
CA LEU A 168 -5.59 -0.95 -0.43
C LEU A 168 -5.61 0.25 0.51
N VAL A 169 -5.09 1.42 0.09
CA VAL A 169 -5.19 2.66 0.89
C VAL A 169 -6.66 3.06 1.09
N ALA A 170 -7.48 2.99 0.04
CA ALA A 170 -8.91 3.31 0.15
C ALA A 170 -9.64 2.35 1.11
N VAL A 171 -9.37 1.04 1.02
CA VAL A 171 -9.94 0.02 1.93
C VAL A 171 -9.48 0.25 3.37
N LEU A 172 -8.20 0.55 3.58
CA LEU A 172 -7.67 0.86 4.92
C LEU A 172 -8.33 2.10 5.51
N TRP A 173 -8.48 3.17 4.72
CA TRP A 173 -9.15 4.38 5.15
C TRP A 173 -10.64 4.14 5.44
N TYR A 174 -11.35 3.43 4.56
CA TYR A 174 -12.76 3.08 4.73
C TYR A 174 -13.01 2.31 6.03
N THR A 175 -12.19 1.31 6.29
CA THR A 175 -12.34 0.42 7.45
C THR A 175 -11.80 1.01 8.77
N SER A 176 -11.09 2.14 8.73
CA SER A 176 -10.53 2.81 9.92
C SER A 176 -11.01 4.24 10.09
N ALA A 177 -10.52 5.18 9.28
CA ALA A 177 -10.79 6.60 9.46
C ALA A 177 -12.26 6.95 9.20
N LEU A 178 -12.86 6.45 8.12
CA LEU A 178 -14.28 6.67 7.84
C LEU A 178 -15.16 6.06 8.94
N TRP A 179 -14.86 4.83 9.36
CA TRP A 179 -15.56 4.19 10.48
C TRP A 179 -15.47 5.03 11.77
N TYR A 180 -14.31 5.60 12.06
CA TYR A 180 -14.12 6.48 13.22
C TYR A 180 -14.96 7.77 13.09
N TYR A 181 -14.88 8.47 11.95
CA TYR A 181 -15.60 9.72 11.71
C TYR A 181 -17.12 9.53 11.65
N ASN A 182 -17.57 8.34 11.27
CA ASN A 182 -19.00 8.00 11.20
C ASN A 182 -19.52 7.37 12.52
N GLY A 183 -18.94 7.75 13.65
CA GLY A 183 -19.41 7.31 14.96
C GLY A 183 -19.29 5.80 15.20
N TYR A 184 -18.22 5.18 14.69
CA TYR A 184 -17.93 3.74 14.80
C TYR A 184 -18.88 2.84 14.02
N GLN A 185 -19.46 3.35 12.95
CA GLN A 185 -20.31 2.60 12.02
C GLN A 185 -19.75 2.69 10.60
N LEU A 186 -19.98 1.66 9.79
CA LEU A 186 -19.74 1.74 8.35
C LEU A 186 -21.04 2.11 7.66
N PRO A 187 -21.00 3.02 6.66
CA PRO A 187 -22.16 3.36 5.85
C PRO A 187 -22.64 2.19 5.00
#